data_2ff65af41a3de6952388306a14a5376f
#
_entry.id   2ff65af41a3de6952388306a14a5376f
#
_cell.length_a   1.000
_cell.length_b   1.000
_cell.length_c   1.000
_cell.angle_alpha   90.00
_cell.angle_beta   90.00
_cell.angle_gamma   90.00
#
_symmetry.space_group_name_H-M   'P 1'
#
loop_
_entity.id
_entity.type
_entity.pdbx_description
1 polymer ?
#
loop_
_entity_poly.entity_id
_entity_poly.type
_entity_poly.pdbx_seq_one_letter_code
_entity_poly.pdbx_strand_id
1 'polypeptide(L)'
;VYHAVKLKESGASIEEVRDFVQNNRLNLCHWFTIDDLFFLKRGGRVSATTAVVGTMLGIKPVMHVDNDGKLINVEKARGRQASIKSLFDKMKSTAIKPETQTVYISHGDCYDDAKKLADMITAEWGITDILISEVGPVIGAHSGPGTLALFFVGKER
;
A
#
# COMPACT_ATOMS: atom_id res chain seq x y z
N VAL A 1 5.06 -1.49 -12.94
CA VAL A 1 4.70 -2.02 -14.28
C VAL A 1 3.84 -1.03 -15.03
N TYR A 2 2.65 -0.61 -14.54
CA TYR A 2 1.70 0.25 -15.25
C TYR A 2 2.34 1.52 -15.84
N HIS A 3 3.02 2.33 -15.02
CA HIS A 3 3.69 3.55 -15.49
C HIS A 3 4.77 3.27 -16.56
N ALA A 4 5.49 2.15 -16.44
CA ALA A 4 6.47 1.73 -17.45
C ALA A 4 5.79 1.35 -18.78
N VAL A 5 4.64 0.68 -18.72
CA VAL A 5 3.84 0.35 -19.91
C VAL A 5 3.30 1.62 -20.56
N LYS A 6 2.76 2.55 -19.79
CA LYS A 6 2.27 3.84 -20.32
C LYS A 6 3.39 4.67 -20.99
N LEU A 7 4.58 4.69 -20.39
CA LEU A 7 5.72 5.36 -20.97
C LEU A 7 6.15 4.70 -22.29
N LYS A 8 6.20 3.35 -22.34
CA LYS A 8 6.44 2.61 -23.58
C LYS A 8 5.38 2.92 -24.65
N GLU A 9 4.09 2.93 -24.29
CA GLU A 9 2.99 3.23 -25.20
C GLU A 9 3.06 4.66 -25.76
N SER A 10 3.67 5.59 -25.04
CA SER A 10 3.95 6.96 -25.53
C SER A 10 5.15 7.05 -26.47
N GLY A 11 5.82 5.94 -26.78
CA GLY A 11 6.92 5.87 -27.74
C GLY A 11 8.33 5.93 -27.13
N ALA A 12 8.45 5.84 -25.81
CA ALA A 12 9.75 5.84 -25.13
C ALA A 12 10.56 4.56 -25.47
N SER A 13 11.88 4.73 -25.59
CA SER A 13 12.83 3.62 -25.77
C SER A 13 12.91 2.73 -24.52
N ILE A 14 13.51 1.56 -24.68
CA ILE A 14 13.70 0.64 -23.54
C ILE A 14 14.66 1.24 -22.49
N GLU A 15 15.65 2.03 -22.91
CA GLU A 15 16.58 2.74 -22.04
C GLU A 15 15.84 3.80 -21.22
N GLU A 16 14.97 4.59 -21.83
CA GLU A 16 14.16 5.60 -21.15
C GLU A 16 13.20 4.97 -20.14
N VAL A 17 12.55 3.86 -20.49
CA VAL A 17 11.68 3.12 -19.57
C VAL A 17 12.49 2.54 -18.39
N ARG A 18 13.66 1.94 -18.65
CA ARG A 18 14.57 1.45 -17.60
C ARG A 18 14.95 2.58 -16.64
N ASP A 19 15.41 3.68 -17.17
CA ASP A 19 15.91 4.83 -16.38
C ASP A 19 14.77 5.45 -15.56
N PHE A 20 13.59 5.57 -16.15
CA PHE A 20 12.38 5.97 -15.43
C PHE A 20 12.11 5.07 -14.22
N VAL A 21 12.09 3.75 -14.40
CA VAL A 21 11.83 2.79 -13.31
C VAL A 21 12.91 2.87 -12.24
N GLN A 22 14.19 2.94 -12.63
CA GLN A 22 15.30 3.02 -11.69
C GLN A 22 15.27 4.31 -10.86
N ASN A 23 14.99 5.44 -11.49
CA ASN A 23 15.01 6.75 -10.84
C ASN A 23 13.78 6.99 -9.96
N ASN A 24 12.65 6.34 -10.25
CA ASN A 24 11.39 6.55 -9.53
C ASN A 24 11.01 5.41 -8.58
N ARG A 25 11.81 4.35 -8.45
CA ARG A 25 11.46 3.20 -7.61
C ARG A 25 11.24 3.53 -6.14
N LEU A 26 11.95 4.54 -5.61
CA LEU A 26 11.83 4.98 -4.22
C LEU A 26 10.73 6.04 -4.00
N ASN A 27 10.05 6.45 -5.08
CA ASN A 27 8.87 7.31 -5.02
C ASN A 27 7.56 6.51 -5.03
N LEU A 28 7.62 5.20 -5.32
CA LEU A 28 6.45 4.35 -5.26
C LEU A 28 6.17 3.96 -3.81
N CYS A 29 5.19 4.60 -3.21
CA CYS A 29 4.75 4.35 -1.84
C CYS A 29 3.99 3.03 -1.74
N HIS A 30 4.29 2.24 -0.72
CA HIS A 30 3.62 0.97 -0.41
C HIS A 30 3.16 1.02 1.04
N TRP A 31 1.95 1.51 1.29
CA TRP A 31 1.34 1.55 2.61
C TRP A 31 0.32 0.45 2.77
N PHE A 32 0.28 -0.22 3.90
CA PHE A 32 -0.69 -1.28 4.11
C PHE A 32 -1.03 -1.47 5.58
N THR A 33 -2.19 -2.08 5.82
CA THR A 33 -2.63 -2.58 7.13
C THR A 33 -3.07 -4.03 6.99
N ILE A 34 -2.97 -4.78 8.06
CA ILE A 34 -3.38 -6.19 8.13
C ILE A 34 -4.18 -6.42 9.40
N ASP A 35 -4.93 -7.50 9.43
CA ASP A 35 -5.73 -7.84 10.60
C ASP A 35 -4.94 -8.58 11.67
N ASP A 36 -3.99 -9.44 11.27
CA ASP A 36 -3.24 -10.30 12.17
C ASP A 36 -1.76 -10.40 11.78
N LEU A 37 -0.89 -9.83 12.61
CA LEU A 37 0.57 -9.88 12.44
C LEU A 37 1.17 -11.29 12.49
N PHE A 38 0.43 -12.28 13.01
CA PHE A 38 0.90 -13.67 13.04
C PHE A 38 1.08 -14.25 11.63
N PHE A 39 0.32 -13.79 10.64
CA PHE A 39 0.54 -14.19 9.24
C PHE A 39 1.93 -13.77 8.77
N LEU A 40 2.32 -12.50 8.97
CA LEU A 40 3.66 -12.01 8.61
C LEU A 40 4.77 -12.68 9.43
N LYS A 41 4.53 -12.98 10.72
CA LYS A 41 5.48 -13.72 11.56
C LYS A 41 5.70 -15.13 11.02
N ARG A 42 4.63 -15.88 10.75
CA ARG A 42 4.73 -17.23 10.20
C ARG A 42 5.47 -17.24 8.86
N GLY A 43 5.24 -16.23 8.05
CA GLY A 43 5.94 -16.02 6.79
C GLY A 43 7.38 -15.51 6.92
N GLY A 44 7.86 -15.20 8.12
CA GLY A 44 9.21 -14.69 8.37
C GLY A 44 9.42 -13.24 7.89
N ARG A 45 8.34 -12.45 7.73
CA ARG A 45 8.40 -11.05 7.26
C ARG A 45 8.46 -10.04 8.41
N VAL A 46 8.13 -10.45 9.61
CA VAL A 46 8.32 -9.66 10.84
C VAL A 46 8.86 -10.55 11.95
N SER A 47 9.55 -9.93 12.92
CA SER A 47 10.10 -10.65 14.06
C SER A 47 9.00 -11.10 15.04
N ALA A 48 9.32 -12.07 15.90
CA ALA A 48 8.42 -12.53 16.94
C ALA A 48 8.03 -11.40 17.91
N THR A 49 8.96 -10.53 18.24
CA THR A 49 8.74 -9.37 19.12
C THR A 49 7.77 -8.35 18.50
N THR A 50 7.89 -8.09 17.18
CA THR A 50 6.96 -7.23 16.47
C THR A 50 5.55 -7.78 16.46
N ALA A 51 5.38 -9.10 16.29
CA ALA A 51 4.08 -9.74 16.27
C ALA A 51 3.40 -9.73 17.67
N VAL A 52 4.14 -9.95 18.75
CA VAL A 52 3.60 -9.93 20.13
C VAL A 52 3.03 -8.54 20.48
N VAL A 53 3.67 -7.47 20.06
CA VAL A 53 3.18 -6.10 20.32
C VAL A 53 1.87 -5.81 19.55
N GLY A 54 1.63 -6.50 18.42
CA GLY A 54 0.40 -6.36 17.61
C GLY A 54 -0.79 -7.17 18.11
N THR A 55 -0.63 -8.05 19.10
CA THR A 55 -1.72 -8.92 19.61
C THR A 55 -2.66 -8.24 20.61
N MET A 56 -2.43 -6.98 20.94
CA MET A 56 -3.39 -6.24 21.77
C MET A 56 -4.73 -6.16 21.03
N LEU A 57 -5.78 -6.58 21.70
CA LEU A 57 -7.14 -6.63 21.15
C LEU A 57 -7.52 -5.29 20.49
N GLY A 58 -7.91 -5.35 19.23
CA GLY A 58 -8.36 -4.18 18.47
C GLY A 58 -7.26 -3.28 17.91
N ILE A 59 -5.96 -3.62 18.03
CA ILE A 59 -4.88 -2.88 17.39
C ILE A 59 -4.64 -3.41 15.98
N LYS A 60 -4.65 -2.50 14.98
CA LYS A 60 -4.32 -2.78 13.58
C LYS A 60 -3.01 -2.06 13.24
N PRO A 61 -1.98 -2.79 12.78
CA PRO A 61 -0.72 -2.17 12.39
C PRO A 61 -0.89 -1.40 11.09
N VAL A 62 -0.28 -0.23 11.00
CA VAL A 62 -0.07 0.50 9.76
C VAL A 62 1.39 0.40 9.40
N MET A 63 1.66 -0.12 8.25
CA MET A 63 2.98 -0.54 7.80
C MET A 63 3.32 0.07 6.45
N HIS A 64 4.61 0.18 6.18
CA HIS A 64 5.10 0.47 4.84
C HIS A 64 6.29 -0.42 4.47
N VAL A 65 6.70 -0.36 3.22
CA VAL A 65 7.94 -0.96 2.73
C VAL A 65 8.99 0.13 2.65
N ASP A 66 10.10 -0.01 3.38
CA ASP A 66 11.18 0.97 3.38
C ASP A 66 12.08 0.89 2.12
N ASN A 67 13.10 1.73 2.04
CA ASN A 67 14.03 1.78 0.90
C ASN A 67 14.86 0.51 0.74
N ASP A 68 15.02 -0.28 1.79
CA ASP A 68 15.69 -1.59 1.76
C ASP A 68 14.74 -2.74 1.40
N GLY A 69 13.43 -2.47 1.19
CA GLY A 69 12.41 -3.46 0.92
C GLY A 69 11.88 -4.19 2.15
N LYS A 70 12.17 -3.68 3.37
CA LYS A 70 11.71 -4.26 4.63
C LYS A 70 10.32 -3.75 5.01
N LEU A 71 9.55 -4.61 5.67
CA LEU A 71 8.24 -4.24 6.21
C LEU A 71 8.41 -3.56 7.56
N ILE A 72 8.06 -2.28 7.65
CA ILE A 72 8.20 -1.46 8.84
C ILE A 72 6.82 -1.14 9.41
N ASN A 73 6.62 -1.45 10.69
CA ASN A 73 5.43 -1.02 11.44
C ASN A 73 5.65 0.39 11.96
N VAL A 74 4.92 1.36 11.42
CA VAL A 74 5.09 2.79 11.76
C VAL A 74 4.01 3.31 12.69
N GLU A 75 2.85 2.66 12.73
CA GLU A 75 1.72 3.12 13.54
C GLU A 75 0.88 1.92 14.02
N LYS A 76 0.24 2.09 15.18
CA LYS A 76 -0.71 1.16 15.76
C LYS A 76 -2.07 1.83 15.85
N ALA A 77 -2.88 1.62 14.82
CA ALA A 77 -4.22 2.19 14.77
C ALA A 77 -5.18 1.39 15.70
N ARG A 78 -6.05 2.09 16.40
CA ARG A 78 -7.05 1.48 17.25
C ARG A 78 -8.32 1.17 16.45
N GLY A 79 -8.44 -0.06 16.01
CA GLY A 79 -9.56 -0.55 15.19
C GLY A 79 -9.36 -0.36 13.68
N ARG A 80 -10.20 -1.08 12.92
CA ARG A 80 -10.09 -1.16 11.46
C ARG A 80 -10.30 0.19 10.77
N GLN A 81 -11.29 0.95 11.21
CA GLN A 81 -11.60 2.26 10.61
C GLN A 81 -10.45 3.25 10.76
N ALA A 82 -9.79 3.23 11.93
CA ALA A 82 -8.62 4.07 12.17
C ALA A 82 -7.44 3.67 11.29
N SER A 83 -7.22 2.37 11.03
CA SER A 83 -6.14 1.94 10.13
C SER A 83 -6.40 2.32 8.68
N ILE A 84 -7.64 2.23 8.19
CA ILE A 84 -8.02 2.70 6.84
C ILE A 84 -7.78 4.22 6.73
N LYS A 85 -8.25 4.99 7.73
CA LYS A 85 -8.02 6.43 7.77
C LYS A 85 -6.52 6.76 7.78
N SER A 86 -5.72 6.03 8.52
CA SER A 86 -4.27 6.23 8.54
C SER A 86 -3.63 6.01 7.16
N LEU A 87 -4.03 4.99 6.39
CA LEU A 87 -3.55 4.82 5.02
C LEU A 87 -3.88 6.04 4.15
N PHE A 88 -5.11 6.54 4.25
CA PHE A 88 -5.51 7.76 3.56
C PHE A 88 -4.68 8.98 3.99
N ASP A 89 -4.46 9.18 5.29
CA ASP A 89 -3.68 10.30 5.83
C ASP A 89 -2.20 10.23 5.38
N LYS A 90 -1.62 9.01 5.23
CA LYS A 90 -0.28 8.81 4.65
C LYS A 90 -0.24 9.29 3.20
N MET A 91 -1.22 8.93 2.38
CA MET A 91 -1.31 9.44 1.02
C MET A 91 -1.45 10.96 1.02
N LYS A 92 -2.32 11.52 1.86
CA LYS A 92 -2.55 12.97 1.96
C LYS A 92 -1.28 13.76 2.30
N SER A 93 -0.41 13.20 3.12
CA SER A 93 0.83 13.87 3.55
C SER A 93 1.99 13.72 2.57
N THR A 94 2.03 12.66 1.76
CA THR A 94 3.22 12.31 0.98
C THR A 94 3.01 12.27 -0.53
N ALA A 95 1.78 12.14 -1.03
CA ALA A 95 1.51 12.05 -2.47
C ALA A 95 1.98 13.30 -3.24
N ILE A 96 2.48 13.08 -4.45
CA ILE A 96 2.85 14.14 -5.40
C ILE A 96 1.73 14.26 -6.43
N LYS A 97 1.07 15.43 -6.50
CA LYS A 97 -0.02 15.69 -7.47
C LYS A 97 -1.03 14.53 -7.53
N PRO A 98 -1.65 14.19 -6.40
CA PRO A 98 -2.51 13.01 -6.31
C PRO A 98 -3.62 13.01 -7.36
N GLU A 99 -4.16 14.16 -7.72
CA GLU A 99 -5.23 14.34 -8.71
C GLU A 99 -4.85 13.88 -10.13
N THR A 100 -3.57 13.68 -10.40
CA THR A 100 -3.06 13.26 -11.72
C THR A 100 -2.62 11.79 -11.77
N GLN A 101 -2.77 11.06 -10.68
CA GLN A 101 -2.28 9.69 -10.56
C GLN A 101 -3.37 8.65 -10.78
N THR A 102 -2.97 7.48 -11.29
CA THR A 102 -3.69 6.23 -11.05
C THR A 102 -3.31 5.72 -9.66
N VAL A 103 -4.29 5.45 -8.82
CA VAL A 103 -4.09 4.88 -7.48
C VAL A 103 -4.39 3.39 -7.50
N TYR A 104 -3.61 2.59 -6.77
CA TYR A 104 -3.82 1.14 -6.72
C TYR A 104 -4.13 0.74 -5.29
N ILE A 105 -5.16 -0.09 -5.13
CA ILE A 105 -5.54 -0.70 -3.87
C ILE A 105 -5.58 -2.21 -4.06
N SER A 106 -4.88 -2.94 -3.20
CA SER A 106 -4.98 -4.41 -3.17
C SER A 106 -5.54 -4.87 -1.84
N HIS A 107 -6.41 -5.86 -1.86
CA HIS A 107 -7.05 -6.37 -0.65
C HIS A 107 -7.04 -7.90 -0.57
N GLY A 108 -7.02 -8.42 0.66
CA GLY A 108 -7.17 -9.83 0.97
C GLY A 108 -8.54 -10.07 1.62
N ASP A 109 -9.54 -10.43 0.81
CA ASP A 109 -10.91 -10.72 1.25
C ASP A 109 -11.55 -9.60 2.10
N CYS A 110 -11.33 -8.33 1.73
CA CYS A 110 -11.91 -7.15 2.40
C CYS A 110 -12.25 -6.03 1.39
N TYR A 111 -13.01 -6.37 0.36
CA TYR A 111 -13.38 -5.45 -0.72
C TYR A 111 -14.08 -4.17 -0.22
N ASP A 112 -14.98 -4.29 0.77
CA ASP A 112 -15.70 -3.13 1.32
C ASP A 112 -14.76 -2.10 1.96
N ASP A 113 -13.71 -2.55 2.61
CA ASP A 113 -12.66 -1.67 3.14
C ASP A 113 -11.85 -1.00 2.03
N ALA A 114 -11.53 -1.74 0.97
CA ALA A 114 -10.84 -1.22 -0.20
C ALA A 114 -11.69 -0.15 -0.91
N LYS A 115 -12.99 -0.44 -1.09
CA LYS A 115 -13.94 0.53 -1.65
C LYS A 115 -14.06 1.77 -0.78
N LYS A 116 -14.16 1.62 0.54
CA LYS A 116 -14.21 2.75 1.47
C LYS A 116 -12.97 3.63 1.35
N LEU A 117 -11.78 3.04 1.27
CA LEU A 117 -10.54 3.80 1.07
C LEU A 117 -10.56 4.54 -0.28
N ALA A 118 -11.01 3.87 -1.35
CA ALA A 118 -11.17 4.49 -2.66
C ALA A 118 -12.15 5.66 -2.63
N ASP A 119 -13.31 5.52 -1.96
CA ASP A 119 -14.30 6.57 -1.84
C ASP A 119 -13.74 7.80 -1.08
N MET A 120 -12.92 7.59 -0.04
CA MET A 120 -12.23 8.67 0.67
C MET A 120 -11.25 9.42 -0.25
N ILE A 121 -10.49 8.67 -1.07
CA ILE A 121 -9.52 9.23 -2.03
C ILE A 121 -10.25 10.03 -3.12
N THR A 122 -11.33 9.48 -3.67
CA THR A 122 -12.16 10.16 -4.66
C THR A 122 -12.78 11.44 -4.10
N ALA A 123 -13.29 11.40 -2.88
CA ALA A 123 -13.91 12.56 -2.24
C ALA A 123 -12.91 13.70 -1.98
N GLU A 124 -11.65 13.40 -1.67
CA GLU A 124 -10.63 14.40 -1.37
C GLU A 124 -10.05 15.06 -2.63
N TRP A 125 -9.78 14.28 -3.69
CA TRP A 125 -9.04 14.78 -4.85
C TRP A 125 -9.76 14.63 -6.19
N GLY A 126 -10.97 14.07 -6.21
CA GLY A 126 -11.69 13.80 -7.46
C GLY A 126 -11.08 12.68 -8.32
N ILE A 127 -10.17 11.89 -7.75
CA ILE A 127 -9.54 10.78 -8.48
C ILE A 127 -10.60 9.71 -8.76
N THR A 128 -10.76 9.35 -10.02
CA THR A 128 -11.65 8.25 -10.47
C THR A 128 -10.85 7.05 -11.03
N ASP A 129 -9.58 7.26 -11.38
CA ASP A 129 -8.69 6.19 -11.86
C ASP A 129 -8.07 5.44 -10.66
N ILE A 130 -8.89 4.61 -10.01
CA ILE A 130 -8.51 3.78 -8.88
C ILE A 130 -8.69 2.31 -9.26
N LEU A 131 -7.58 1.56 -9.28
CA LEU A 131 -7.58 0.14 -9.56
C LEU A 131 -7.63 -0.66 -8.25
N ILE A 132 -8.72 -1.36 -8.03
CA ILE A 132 -8.89 -2.26 -6.88
C ILE A 132 -8.71 -3.71 -7.37
N SER A 133 -7.85 -4.48 -6.69
CA SER A 133 -7.61 -5.88 -7.01
C SER A 133 -7.39 -6.71 -5.76
N GLU A 134 -7.57 -8.01 -5.86
CA GLU A 134 -7.15 -8.94 -4.82
C GLU A 134 -5.63 -9.05 -4.76
N VAL A 135 -5.08 -9.29 -3.56
CA VAL A 135 -3.67 -9.65 -3.40
C VAL A 135 -3.42 -11.03 -4.01
N GLY A 136 -2.27 -11.17 -4.67
CA GLY A 136 -1.88 -12.48 -5.22
C GLY A 136 -1.70 -13.53 -4.11
N PRO A 137 -1.80 -14.84 -4.44
CA PRO A 137 -1.82 -15.92 -3.44
C PRO A 137 -0.55 -15.96 -2.58
N VAL A 138 0.62 -15.61 -3.13
CA VAL A 138 1.88 -15.56 -2.37
C VAL A 138 1.82 -14.49 -1.27
N ILE A 139 1.41 -13.28 -1.62
CA ILE A 139 1.26 -12.19 -0.63
C ILE A 139 0.15 -12.53 0.37
N GLY A 140 -0.99 -13.04 -0.11
CA GLY A 140 -2.12 -13.44 0.73
C GLY A 140 -1.75 -14.49 1.78
N ALA A 141 -0.93 -15.49 1.41
CA ALA A 141 -0.43 -16.51 2.33
C ALA A 141 0.43 -15.93 3.47
N HIS A 142 1.14 -14.82 3.21
CA HIS A 142 1.99 -14.17 4.19
C HIS A 142 1.26 -13.09 5.00
N SER A 143 0.32 -12.36 4.41
CA SER A 143 -0.34 -11.21 5.04
C SER A 143 -1.73 -11.51 5.60
N GLY A 144 -2.38 -12.54 5.08
CA GLY A 144 -3.68 -13.04 5.54
C GLY A 144 -4.89 -12.24 5.08
N PRO A 145 -6.09 -12.71 5.41
CA PRO A 145 -7.31 -11.97 5.16
C PRO A 145 -7.30 -10.65 5.94
N GLY A 146 -8.05 -9.65 5.44
CA GLY A 146 -8.04 -8.30 5.99
C GLY A 146 -6.81 -7.47 5.60
N THR A 147 -5.93 -7.99 4.73
CA THR A 147 -4.85 -7.18 4.13
C THR A 147 -5.46 -6.09 3.26
N LEU A 148 -5.05 -4.84 3.50
CA LEU A 148 -5.43 -3.70 2.68
C LEU A 148 -4.18 -2.88 2.38
N ALA A 149 -3.82 -2.77 1.10
CA ALA A 149 -2.62 -2.08 0.65
C ALA A 149 -2.97 -0.96 -0.33
N LEU A 150 -2.29 0.17 -0.17
CA LEU A 150 -2.45 1.39 -0.96
C LEU A 150 -1.11 1.73 -1.63
N PHE A 151 -1.14 1.98 -2.94
CA PHE A 151 0.04 2.34 -3.71
C PHE A 151 -0.22 3.61 -4.52
N PHE A 152 0.73 4.53 -4.45
CA PHE A 152 0.71 5.81 -5.15
C PHE A 152 2.14 6.34 -5.32
N VAL A 153 2.32 7.40 -6.11
CA VAL A 153 3.62 8.07 -6.24
C VAL A 153 3.71 9.21 -5.22
N GLY A 154 4.73 9.17 -4.39
CA GLY A 154 4.96 10.14 -3.32
C GLY A 154 6.35 10.77 -3.37
N LYS A 155 6.58 11.73 -2.48
CA LYS A 155 7.88 12.42 -2.35
C LYS A 155 8.98 11.47 -1.89
N GLU A 156 8.59 10.49 -1.09
CA GLU A 156 9.43 9.43 -0.53
C GLU A 156 8.59 8.18 -0.32
N ARG A 157 9.26 7.02 -0.26
CA ARG A 157 8.62 5.71 -0.09
C ARG A 157 8.17 5.49 1.35
#